data_8dd9bd13762bd13c8f1506c032db826f
#
_entry.id   8dd9bd13762bd13c8f1506c032db826f
#
_cell.length_a   1.000
_cell.length_b   1.000
_cell.length_c   1.000
_cell.angle_alpha   90.00
_cell.angle_beta   90.00
_cell.angle_gamma   90.00
#
_symmetry.space_group_name_H-M   'P 1'
#
loop_
_entity.id
_entity.type
_entity.pdbx_description
1 polymer ?
#
loop_
_entity_poly.entity_id
_entity_poly.type
_entity_poly.pdbx_seq_one_letter_code
_entity_poly.pdbx_strand_id
1 'polypeptide(L)'
;MNPQFNPVRTLIVDDSQDECQLLSAQLRSIYSIRLIGYVHDGVEAISYLRGVEEFNDREMFPYPDLLLLDFCMPRCGGMGVLKFLQGQFHRPRVVLWSSTMERVSVSMAFRLGADLVCRKPENKDELVDIVRRIEARVFRFSPRPQSQENAMVICGRSSEHSISANTIR
;
A
#
# COMPACT_ATOMS: atom_id res chain seq x y z
N MET A 1 10.38 -14.93 -26.34
CA MET A 1 9.29 -13.96 -26.11
C MET A 1 9.65 -13.19 -24.84
N ASN A 2 9.90 -11.89 -24.94
CA ASN A 2 10.12 -11.07 -23.76
C ASN A 2 8.83 -11.13 -22.90
N PRO A 3 8.90 -11.40 -21.59
CA PRO A 3 7.73 -11.26 -20.74
C PRO A 3 7.25 -9.81 -20.86
N GLN A 4 6.01 -9.62 -21.32
CA GLN A 4 5.41 -8.29 -21.36
C GLN A 4 5.39 -7.75 -19.93
N PHE A 5 6.25 -6.78 -19.68
CA PHE A 5 6.27 -6.09 -18.39
C PHE A 5 5.03 -5.20 -18.33
N ASN A 6 4.05 -5.63 -17.54
CA ASN A 6 2.87 -4.82 -17.27
C ASN A 6 3.12 -3.98 -16.01
N PRO A 7 3.10 -2.66 -16.10
CA PRO A 7 3.22 -1.81 -14.92
C PRO A 7 2.10 -2.10 -13.91
N VAL A 8 2.44 -2.05 -12.63
CA VAL A 8 1.53 -2.32 -11.52
C VAL A 8 0.48 -1.21 -11.41
N ARG A 9 -0.79 -1.54 -11.58
CA ARG A 9 -1.90 -0.59 -11.42
C ARG A 9 -2.02 -0.20 -9.96
N THR A 10 -1.70 1.04 -9.66
CA THR A 10 -1.58 1.55 -8.30
C THR A 10 -2.64 2.61 -8.02
N LEU A 11 -3.40 2.43 -6.95
CA LEU A 11 -4.34 3.40 -6.42
C LEU A 11 -3.76 4.01 -5.13
N ILE A 12 -3.76 5.34 -5.02
CA ILE A 12 -3.44 6.06 -3.78
C ILE A 12 -4.74 6.26 -2.99
N VAL A 13 -4.67 6.03 -1.68
CA VAL A 13 -5.77 6.28 -0.74
C VAL A 13 -5.23 7.15 0.38
N ASP A 14 -5.57 8.44 0.36
CA ASP A 14 -4.98 9.45 1.24
C ASP A 14 -5.88 10.68 1.30
N ASP A 15 -6.20 11.18 2.49
CA ASP A 15 -7.10 12.32 2.67
C ASP A 15 -6.47 13.69 2.34
N SER A 16 -5.16 13.74 2.20
CA SER A 16 -4.45 14.94 1.79
C SER A 16 -4.36 15.04 0.26
N GLN A 17 -5.08 16.00 -0.32
CA GLN A 17 -5.03 16.26 -1.75
C GLN A 17 -3.61 16.65 -2.21
N ASP A 18 -2.90 17.42 -1.40
CA ASP A 18 -1.54 17.86 -1.71
C ASP A 18 -0.56 16.69 -1.73
N GLU A 19 -0.68 15.76 -0.76
CA GLU A 19 0.13 14.53 -0.73
C GLU A 19 -0.19 13.64 -1.93
N CYS A 20 -1.47 13.46 -2.27
CA CYS A 20 -1.89 12.72 -3.46
C CYS A 20 -1.28 13.29 -4.74
N GLN A 21 -1.29 14.62 -4.91
CA GLN A 21 -0.71 15.27 -6.08
C GLN A 21 0.82 15.10 -6.14
N LEU A 22 1.50 15.31 -5.02
CA LEU A 22 2.96 15.16 -4.92
C LEU A 22 3.38 13.72 -5.23
N LEU A 23 2.75 12.74 -4.59
CA LEU A 23 2.99 11.31 -4.84
C LEU A 23 2.69 10.93 -6.28
N SER A 24 1.59 11.44 -6.84
CA SER A 24 1.22 11.19 -8.24
C SER A 24 2.32 11.67 -9.20
N ALA A 25 2.85 12.88 -8.97
CA ALA A 25 3.93 13.42 -9.78
C ALA A 25 5.22 12.57 -9.69
N GLN A 26 5.55 12.10 -8.51
CA GLN A 26 6.73 11.26 -8.27
C GLN A 26 6.57 9.87 -8.87
N LEU A 27 5.41 9.21 -8.67
CA LEU A 27 5.13 7.86 -9.15
C LEU A 27 5.11 7.76 -10.68
N ARG A 28 4.64 8.81 -11.38
CA ARG A 28 4.65 8.86 -12.85
C ARG A 28 6.04 8.70 -13.46
N SER A 29 7.10 9.02 -12.72
CA SER A 29 8.48 8.84 -13.16
C SER A 29 9.03 7.42 -12.95
N ILE A 30 8.25 6.52 -12.31
CA ILE A 30 8.66 5.16 -12.00
C ILE A 30 8.00 4.21 -13.00
N TYR A 31 8.83 3.63 -13.87
CA TYR A 31 8.37 2.81 -15.01
C TYR A 31 7.50 1.60 -14.60
N SER A 32 7.76 1.01 -13.44
CA SER A 32 7.04 -0.17 -12.95
C SER A 32 5.66 0.13 -12.37
N ILE A 33 5.33 1.41 -12.15
CA ILE A 33 4.07 1.85 -11.56
C ILE A 33 3.20 2.50 -12.64
N ARG A 34 1.94 2.05 -12.72
CA ARG A 34 0.88 2.73 -13.44
C ARG A 34 -0.11 3.29 -12.44
N LEU A 35 0.01 4.58 -12.15
CA LEU A 35 -0.99 5.24 -11.31
C LEU A 35 -2.33 5.27 -12.04
N ILE A 36 -3.39 4.72 -11.41
CA ILE A 36 -4.74 4.65 -11.97
C ILE A 36 -5.70 5.65 -11.33
N GLY A 37 -5.30 6.30 -10.26
CA GLY A 37 -6.07 7.33 -9.58
C GLY A 37 -5.68 7.50 -8.12
N TYR A 38 -6.43 8.36 -7.44
CA TYR A 38 -6.39 8.52 -6.00
C TYR A 38 -7.79 8.77 -5.46
N VAL A 39 -8.03 8.39 -4.22
CA VAL A 39 -9.27 8.60 -3.47
C VAL A 39 -8.93 9.12 -2.08
N HIS A 40 -9.88 9.85 -1.46
CA HIS A 40 -9.57 10.70 -0.31
C HIS A 40 -9.98 10.13 1.04
N ASP A 41 -10.61 8.97 1.09
CA ASP A 41 -10.90 8.28 2.35
C ASP A 41 -11.21 6.79 2.13
N GLY A 42 -11.34 6.07 3.25
CA GLY A 42 -11.57 4.63 3.17
C GLY A 42 -12.96 4.23 2.68
N VAL A 43 -13.97 5.10 2.76
CA VAL A 43 -15.32 4.82 2.22
C VAL A 43 -15.25 4.88 0.70
N GLU A 44 -14.66 5.92 0.17
CA GLU A 44 -14.43 6.11 -1.26
C GLU A 44 -13.55 4.98 -1.83
N ALA A 45 -12.48 4.58 -1.08
CA ALA A 45 -11.65 3.45 -1.45
C ALA A 45 -12.45 2.13 -1.54
N ILE A 46 -13.37 1.89 -0.62
CA ILE A 46 -14.24 0.71 -0.65
C ILE A 46 -15.21 0.77 -1.83
N SER A 47 -15.82 1.94 -2.12
CA SER A 47 -16.67 2.14 -3.30
C SER A 47 -15.89 1.89 -4.60
N TYR A 48 -14.65 2.40 -4.69
CA TYR A 48 -13.75 2.14 -5.82
C TYR A 48 -13.48 0.64 -5.99
N LEU A 49 -13.10 -0.05 -4.90
CA LEU A 49 -12.78 -1.48 -4.94
C LEU A 49 -14.00 -2.33 -5.32
N ARG A 50 -15.19 -1.95 -4.87
CA ARG A 50 -16.44 -2.62 -5.24
C ARG A 50 -16.90 -2.31 -6.67
N GLY A 51 -16.47 -1.20 -7.26
CA GLY A 51 -16.95 -0.72 -8.55
C GLY A 51 -18.40 -0.29 -8.49
N VAL A 52 -18.74 0.51 -7.50
CA VAL A 52 -20.07 1.05 -7.31
C VAL A 52 -20.04 2.58 -7.39
N GLU A 53 -21.19 3.20 -7.46
CA GLU A 53 -21.35 4.66 -7.55
C GLU A 53 -20.60 5.20 -8.77
N GLU A 54 -19.82 6.26 -8.64
CA GLU A 54 -19.00 6.84 -9.71
C GLU A 54 -17.93 5.90 -10.26
N PHE A 55 -17.54 4.87 -9.53
CA PHE A 55 -16.50 3.90 -9.90
C PHE A 55 -17.02 2.65 -10.62
N ASN A 56 -18.26 2.65 -11.11
CA ASN A 56 -18.88 1.49 -11.75
C ASN A 56 -18.32 1.17 -13.14
N ASP A 57 -17.71 2.12 -13.82
CA ASP A 57 -17.05 1.93 -15.11
C ASP A 57 -15.61 1.41 -14.92
N ARG A 58 -15.40 0.12 -15.15
CA ARG A 58 -14.09 -0.53 -14.98
C ARG A 58 -13.08 -0.26 -16.10
N GLU A 59 -13.50 0.34 -17.20
CA GLU A 59 -12.59 0.84 -18.22
C GLU A 59 -11.96 2.16 -17.75
N MET A 60 -12.76 3.02 -17.13
CA MET A 60 -12.31 4.29 -16.56
C MET A 60 -11.63 4.10 -15.19
N PHE A 61 -12.18 3.22 -14.34
CA PHE A 61 -11.71 2.95 -12.98
C PHE A 61 -11.27 1.47 -12.82
N PRO A 62 -10.13 1.07 -13.41
CA PRO A 62 -9.69 -0.33 -13.40
C PRO A 62 -9.36 -0.78 -11.98
N TYR A 63 -9.60 -2.08 -11.71
CA TYR A 63 -9.27 -2.66 -10.41
C TYR A 63 -7.74 -2.58 -10.14
N PRO A 64 -7.30 -2.10 -8.97
CA PRO A 64 -5.88 -1.93 -8.66
C PRO A 64 -5.19 -3.28 -8.38
N ASP A 65 -3.91 -3.34 -8.69
CA ASP A 65 -3.01 -4.42 -8.25
C ASP A 65 -2.36 -4.09 -6.91
N LEU A 66 -2.21 -2.78 -6.63
CA LEU A 66 -1.57 -2.22 -5.44
C LEU A 66 -2.38 -1.05 -4.88
N LEU A 67 -2.58 -1.04 -3.56
CA LEU A 67 -3.02 0.13 -2.81
C LEU A 67 -1.84 0.72 -2.04
N LEU A 68 -1.62 2.02 -2.20
CA LEU A 68 -0.83 2.83 -1.29
C LEU A 68 -1.82 3.50 -0.34
N LEU A 69 -1.93 2.97 0.87
CA LEU A 69 -3.02 3.25 1.80
C LEU A 69 -2.51 4.02 3.01
N ASP A 70 -3.00 5.24 3.19
CA ASP A 70 -2.72 5.98 4.42
C ASP A 70 -3.41 5.34 5.62
N PHE A 71 -2.71 5.36 6.75
CA PHE A 71 -3.23 4.87 8.02
C PHE A 71 -4.27 5.82 8.62
N CYS A 72 -3.96 7.12 8.61
CA CYS A 72 -4.73 8.16 9.31
C CYS A 72 -5.65 8.94 8.38
N MET A 73 -6.84 8.45 8.13
CA MET A 73 -7.85 9.15 7.34
C MET A 73 -9.14 9.32 8.14
N PRO A 74 -9.93 10.39 7.88
CA PRO A 74 -11.25 10.55 8.49
C PRO A 74 -12.23 9.46 8.04
N ARG A 75 -13.37 9.35 8.72
CA ARG A 75 -14.47 8.42 8.46
C ARG A 75 -14.06 6.95 8.55
N CYS A 76 -13.38 6.45 7.56
CA CYS A 76 -12.87 5.08 7.51
C CYS A 76 -11.36 5.12 7.25
N GLY A 77 -10.54 4.93 8.28
CA GLY A 77 -9.08 4.91 8.14
C GLY A 77 -8.55 3.64 7.47
N GLY A 78 -7.24 3.59 7.24
CA GLY A 78 -6.59 2.47 6.56
C GLY A 78 -6.89 1.10 7.15
N MET A 79 -7.06 1.01 8.48
CA MET A 79 -7.45 -0.25 9.14
C MET A 79 -8.87 -0.71 8.76
N GLY A 80 -9.80 0.22 8.49
CA GLY A 80 -11.14 -0.09 8.02
C GLY A 80 -11.12 -0.69 6.62
N VAL A 81 -10.32 -0.12 5.72
CA VAL A 81 -10.11 -0.65 4.36
C VAL A 81 -9.48 -2.05 4.41
N LEU A 82 -8.47 -2.27 5.27
CA LEU A 82 -7.87 -3.59 5.47
C LEU A 82 -8.89 -4.63 5.96
N LYS A 83 -9.75 -4.27 6.93
CA LYS A 83 -10.84 -5.14 7.39
C LYS A 83 -11.80 -5.52 6.28
N PHE A 84 -12.19 -4.55 5.45
CA PHE A 84 -13.02 -4.83 4.27
C PHE A 84 -12.34 -5.80 3.31
N LEU A 85 -11.05 -5.61 3.04
CA LEU A 85 -10.29 -6.46 2.12
C LEU A 85 -10.06 -7.88 2.66
N GLN A 86 -10.06 -8.09 3.97
CA GLN A 86 -9.84 -9.39 4.59
C GLN A 86 -10.85 -10.45 4.15
N GLY A 87 -12.10 -10.03 3.88
CA GLY A 87 -13.17 -10.92 3.42
C GLY A 87 -13.21 -11.12 1.89
N GLN A 88 -12.31 -10.50 1.12
CA GLN A 88 -12.36 -10.53 -0.34
C GLN A 88 -11.50 -11.67 -0.91
N PHE A 89 -12.09 -12.48 -1.81
CA PHE A 89 -11.36 -13.54 -2.51
C PHE A 89 -10.29 -12.98 -3.45
N HIS A 90 -10.61 -11.91 -4.16
CA HIS A 90 -9.67 -11.17 -5.00
C HIS A 90 -9.41 -9.81 -4.38
N ARG A 91 -8.15 -9.53 -4.02
CA ARG A 91 -7.78 -8.27 -3.39
C ARG A 91 -6.43 -7.75 -3.89
N PRO A 92 -6.25 -6.42 -3.95
CA PRO A 92 -4.95 -5.84 -4.28
C PRO A 92 -3.91 -6.14 -3.18
N ARG A 93 -2.65 -5.97 -3.50
CA ARG A 93 -1.59 -5.84 -2.51
C ARG A 93 -1.75 -4.51 -1.77
N VAL A 94 -1.41 -4.47 -0.50
CA VAL A 94 -1.59 -3.27 0.32
C VAL A 94 -0.29 -2.88 1.00
N VAL A 95 0.18 -1.70 0.67
CA VAL A 95 1.21 -0.99 1.44
C VAL A 95 0.48 -0.01 2.35
N LEU A 96 0.49 -0.27 3.64
CA LEU A 96 -0.02 0.66 4.64
C LEU A 96 1.12 1.57 5.05
N TRP A 97 0.95 2.86 4.90
CA TRP A 97 1.94 3.84 5.30
C TRP A 97 1.36 4.92 6.22
N SER A 98 2.22 5.63 6.92
CA SER A 98 1.82 6.71 7.81
C SER A 98 2.97 7.68 8.02
N SER A 99 2.66 8.96 8.16
CA SER A 99 3.63 9.97 8.60
C SER A 99 4.02 9.75 10.08
N THR A 100 3.13 9.15 10.88
CA THR A 100 3.29 8.92 12.32
C THR A 100 3.18 7.43 12.65
N MET A 101 4.31 6.74 12.69
CA MET A 101 4.36 5.28 12.91
C MET A 101 3.95 4.86 14.33
N GLU A 102 4.06 5.73 15.33
CA GLU A 102 3.69 5.46 16.72
C GLU A 102 2.19 5.11 16.89
N ARG A 103 1.36 5.57 15.99
CA ARG A 103 -0.09 5.28 15.98
C ARG A 103 -0.43 3.97 15.28
N VAL A 104 0.50 3.40 14.52
CA VAL A 104 0.26 2.21 13.70
C VAL A 104 0.47 0.96 14.53
N SER A 105 -0.60 0.21 14.77
CA SER A 105 -0.46 -1.16 15.25
C SER A 105 -0.01 -2.07 14.11
N VAL A 106 1.30 -2.17 13.93
CA VAL A 106 1.93 -2.91 12.84
C VAL A 106 1.49 -4.38 12.83
N SER A 107 1.47 -5.04 13.99
CA SER A 107 1.02 -6.43 14.10
C SER A 107 -0.45 -6.60 13.70
N MET A 108 -1.30 -5.63 14.01
CA MET A 108 -2.69 -5.65 13.61
C MET A 108 -2.84 -5.41 12.10
N ALA A 109 -2.10 -4.46 11.53
CA ALA A 109 -2.11 -4.20 10.10
C ALA A 109 -1.77 -5.47 9.29
N PHE A 110 -0.74 -6.20 9.69
CA PHE A 110 -0.39 -7.47 9.06
C PHE A 110 -1.45 -8.54 9.24
N ARG A 111 -2.03 -8.69 10.44
CA ARG A 111 -3.15 -9.63 10.67
C ARG A 111 -4.36 -9.33 9.80
N LEU A 112 -4.61 -8.06 9.51
CA LEU A 112 -5.67 -7.63 8.59
C LEU A 112 -5.25 -7.74 7.13
N GLY A 113 -3.99 -8.10 6.87
CA GLY A 113 -3.48 -8.44 5.55
C GLY A 113 -2.77 -7.32 4.82
N ALA A 114 -2.19 -6.33 5.49
CA ALA A 114 -1.19 -5.47 4.86
C ALA A 114 -0.01 -6.34 4.38
N ASP A 115 0.46 -6.08 3.17
CA ASP A 115 1.64 -6.77 2.61
C ASP A 115 2.94 -6.06 3.03
N LEU A 116 2.86 -4.77 3.31
CA LEU A 116 3.94 -3.93 3.79
C LEU A 116 3.39 -2.83 4.71
N VAL A 117 4.13 -2.49 5.75
CA VAL A 117 3.87 -1.32 6.60
C VAL A 117 5.14 -0.49 6.67
N CYS A 118 5.04 0.80 6.35
CA CYS A 118 6.21 1.69 6.33
C CYS A 118 5.82 3.15 6.65
N ARG A 119 6.84 3.98 6.91
CA ARG A 119 6.67 5.44 6.96
C ARG A 119 6.40 5.98 5.56
N LYS A 120 5.58 7.04 5.44
CA LYS A 120 5.45 7.81 4.20
C LYS A 120 6.82 8.36 3.79
N PRO A 121 7.17 8.34 2.48
CA PRO A 121 8.44 8.87 2.00
C PRO A 121 8.45 10.41 2.13
N GLU A 122 9.55 10.96 2.58
CA GLU A 122 9.75 12.41 2.69
C GLU A 122 10.30 13.02 1.39
N ASN A 123 10.87 12.17 0.53
CA ASN A 123 11.46 12.57 -0.74
C ASN A 123 11.35 11.48 -1.79
N LYS A 124 11.71 11.84 -3.04
CA LYS A 124 11.63 10.93 -4.18
C LYS A 124 12.53 9.70 -4.06
N ASP A 125 13.72 9.84 -3.48
CA ASP A 125 14.66 8.72 -3.38
C ASP A 125 14.14 7.65 -2.42
N GLU A 126 13.55 8.05 -1.31
CA GLU A 126 12.85 7.15 -0.39
C GLU A 126 11.66 6.45 -1.05
N LEU A 127 10.88 7.19 -1.85
CA LEU A 127 9.78 6.61 -2.60
C LEU A 127 10.27 5.55 -3.58
N VAL A 128 11.33 5.82 -4.33
CA VAL A 128 11.95 4.87 -5.25
C VAL A 128 12.43 3.62 -4.50
N ASP A 129 13.03 3.78 -3.34
CA ASP A 129 13.47 2.65 -2.52
C ASP A 129 12.29 1.83 -1.99
N ILE A 130 11.21 2.47 -1.56
CA ILE A 130 9.97 1.79 -1.16
C ILE A 130 9.41 1.00 -2.35
N VAL A 131 9.31 1.60 -3.53
CA VAL A 131 8.80 0.92 -4.74
C VAL A 131 9.67 -0.28 -5.11
N ARG A 132 11.00 -0.16 -5.10
CA ARG A 132 11.91 -1.29 -5.34
C ARG A 132 11.69 -2.45 -4.37
N ARG A 133 11.39 -2.14 -3.10
CA ARG A 133 11.09 -3.15 -2.07
C ARG A 133 9.72 -3.79 -2.30
N ILE A 134 8.73 -3.01 -2.74
CA ILE A 134 7.42 -3.53 -3.14
C ILE A 134 7.59 -4.50 -4.31
N GLU A 135 8.33 -4.13 -5.35
CA GLU A 135 8.62 -4.98 -6.51
C GLU A 135 9.30 -6.28 -6.10
N ALA A 136 10.35 -6.18 -5.29
CA ALA A 136 11.13 -7.34 -4.89
C ALA A 136 10.37 -8.32 -3.98
N ARG A 137 9.46 -7.84 -3.13
CA ARG A 137 8.81 -8.64 -2.09
C ARG A 137 7.33 -8.91 -2.35
N VAL A 138 6.61 -7.92 -2.90
CA VAL A 138 5.17 -8.01 -3.07
C VAL A 138 4.82 -8.67 -4.42
N PHE A 139 5.62 -8.43 -5.47
CA PHE A 139 5.33 -8.93 -6.80
C PHE A 139 6.20 -10.11 -7.28
N ARG A 140 7.38 -10.32 -6.72
CA ARG A 140 8.24 -11.46 -7.11
C ARG A 140 7.84 -12.80 -6.47
N PHE A 141 7.02 -12.78 -5.42
CA PHE A 141 6.50 -13.98 -4.78
C PHE A 141 4.99 -14.06 -5.00
N SER A 142 4.59 -14.66 -6.11
CA SER A 142 3.26 -15.25 -6.26
C SER A 142 3.33 -16.72 -5.87
N PRO A 143 2.33 -17.31 -5.22
CA PRO A 143 1.07 -16.81 -4.66
C PRO A 143 1.19 -16.44 -3.18
N ARG A 144 0.19 -15.74 -2.60
CA ARG A 144 0.13 -15.48 -1.15
C ARG A 144 0.28 -16.77 -0.35
N PRO A 145 1.21 -16.87 0.59
CA PRO A 145 1.15 -17.94 1.57
C PRO A 145 -0.12 -17.77 2.41
N GLN A 146 -0.85 -18.85 2.60
CA GLN A 146 -2.06 -18.90 3.44
C GLN A 146 -1.75 -18.74 4.95
N SER A 147 -0.50 -18.52 5.34
CA SER A 147 -0.04 -18.33 6.70
C SER A 147 0.80 -17.05 6.84
N GLN A 148 0.50 -16.31 7.88
CA GLN A 148 0.89 -14.92 8.18
C GLN A 148 2.35 -14.72 8.65
N GLU A 149 3.31 -15.58 8.30
CA GLU A 149 4.61 -15.62 9.00
C GLU A 149 5.72 -14.69 8.47
N ASN A 150 5.51 -13.94 7.37
CA ASN A 150 6.59 -13.13 6.76
C ASN A 150 6.24 -11.65 6.52
N ALA A 151 5.49 -11.07 7.42
CA ALA A 151 5.21 -9.64 7.37
C ALA A 151 6.37 -8.83 7.98
N MET A 152 6.90 -7.86 7.26
CA MET A 152 8.04 -7.05 7.69
C MET A 152 7.72 -5.56 7.79
N VAL A 153 8.11 -4.98 8.90
CA VAL A 153 8.12 -3.53 9.14
C VAL A 153 9.35 -2.91 8.50
N ILE A 154 9.16 -1.86 7.74
CA ILE A 154 10.25 -1.03 7.23
C ILE A 154 10.13 0.34 7.91
N CYS A 155 10.99 0.58 8.90
CA CYS A 155 11.25 1.92 9.40
C CYS A 155 12.23 2.62 8.45
N GLY A 156 11.90 3.82 7.99
CA GLY A 156 12.86 4.70 7.35
C GLY A 156 14.04 4.94 8.31
N ARG A 157 15.25 4.94 7.80
CA ARG A 157 16.45 5.19 8.61
C ARG A 157 16.43 6.63 9.11
N SER A 158 16.16 6.79 10.40
CA SER A 158 16.86 7.82 11.18
C SER A 158 17.94 7.05 11.96
N SER A 159 19.16 7.55 11.90
CA SER A 159 20.38 7.04 12.54
C SER A 159 20.17 6.29 13.84
N GLU A 160 20.80 5.09 13.91
CA GLU A 160 21.26 4.40 15.12
C GLU A 160 20.24 4.08 16.22
N HIS A 161 19.74 2.83 16.19
CA HIS A 161 19.81 1.94 17.39
C HIS A 161 19.47 0.51 16.96
N SER A 162 20.46 -0.33 17.06
CA SER A 162 20.35 -1.78 16.93
C SER A 162 19.37 -2.32 17.97
N ILE A 163 18.26 -2.90 17.55
CA ILE A 163 17.49 -3.76 18.45
C ILE A 163 17.88 -5.19 18.14
N SER A 164 18.67 -5.72 19.05
CA SER A 164 19.09 -7.11 19.14
C SER A 164 17.86 -8.04 19.17
N ALA A 165 17.82 -9.00 18.28
CA ALA A 165 16.87 -10.10 18.35
C ALA A 165 17.21 -10.97 19.57
N ASN A 166 16.42 -10.89 20.63
CA ASN A 166 16.47 -11.88 21.72
C ASN A 166 15.61 -13.09 21.32
N THR A 167 16.28 -14.14 20.94
CA THR A 167 15.78 -15.51 20.91
C THR A 167 15.40 -15.92 22.33
N ILE A 168 14.15 -16.24 22.56
CA ILE A 168 13.71 -16.97 23.75
C ILE A 168 13.43 -18.42 23.35
N ARG A 169 14.12 -19.31 24.00
CA ARG A 169 13.96 -20.76 23.99
C ARG A 169 12.57 -21.17 24.46
#